data_0ad9d038576fc6cb4630e759ee24bbe5
#
_entry.id   0ad9d038576fc6cb4630e759ee24bbe5
#
_cell.length_a   1.000
_cell.length_b   1.000
_cell.length_c   1.000
_cell.angle_alpha   90.00
_cell.angle_beta   90.00
_cell.angle_gamma   90.00
#
_symmetry.space_group_name_H-M   'P 1'
#
loop_
_entity.id
_entity.type
_entity.pdbx_description
1 polymer ?
#
loop_
_entity_poly.entity_id
_entity_poly.type
_entity_poly.pdbx_seq_one_letter_code
_entity_poly.pdbx_strand_id
1 'polypeptide(L)'
;MGKRTGGLLCVLLLALLPAGCQFIRIEEGERTPLEYTIVKQEEIPEEISELMEQKKKKVFQMTYQVGDIRYLMKGYGEQLTGGYSIQVEEVSESENAVFCKTRLIGPEKADVGSEPSYPCIVLKIRETEKPIEFLGFIIK
;
A
#
# COMPACT_ATOMS: atom_id res chain seq x y z
N MET A 1 40.46 38.99 -15.27
CA MET A 1 40.83 37.62 -14.94
C MET A 1 39.89 37.01 -13.92
N GLY A 2 39.72 37.66 -12.80
CA GLY A 2 38.88 37.14 -11.77
C GLY A 2 37.44 36.97 -12.19
N LYS A 3 37.00 37.74 -13.14
CA LYS A 3 35.61 37.66 -13.60
C LYS A 3 35.27 36.30 -14.20
N ARG A 4 36.21 35.73 -14.91
CA ARG A 4 35.94 34.43 -15.53
C ARG A 4 35.79 33.37 -14.48
N THR A 5 36.58 33.44 -13.45
CA THR A 5 36.49 32.46 -12.37
C THR A 5 35.14 32.51 -11.71
N GLY A 6 34.64 33.74 -11.48
CA GLY A 6 33.32 33.86 -10.88
C GLY A 6 32.24 33.28 -11.72
N GLY A 7 32.32 33.47 -13.04
CA GLY A 7 31.32 32.89 -13.93
C GLY A 7 31.34 31.40 -13.90
N LEU A 8 32.48 30.81 -13.83
CA LEU A 8 32.58 29.37 -13.75
C LEU A 8 31.94 28.83 -12.49
N LEU A 9 32.14 29.52 -11.39
CA LEU A 9 31.52 29.11 -10.15
C LEU A 9 30.01 29.11 -10.22
N CYS A 10 29.45 30.12 -10.86
CA CYS A 10 28.00 30.19 -11.00
C CYS A 10 27.49 29.04 -11.82
N VAL A 11 28.20 28.68 -12.86
CA VAL A 11 27.78 27.57 -13.69
C VAL A 11 27.74 26.26 -12.89
N LEU A 12 28.73 26.08 -12.06
CA LEU A 12 28.79 24.90 -11.24
C LEU A 12 27.62 24.81 -10.29
N LEU A 13 27.23 25.91 -9.71
CA LEU A 13 26.09 25.94 -8.81
C LEU A 13 24.83 25.56 -9.53
N LEU A 14 24.64 26.05 -10.73
CA LEU A 14 23.48 25.74 -11.51
C LEU A 14 23.39 24.26 -11.82
N ALA A 15 24.50 23.61 -12.01
CA ALA A 15 24.51 22.19 -12.34
C ALA A 15 24.02 21.34 -11.20
N LEU A 16 24.16 21.80 -9.97
CA LEU A 16 23.70 21.02 -8.83
C LEU A 16 22.18 20.97 -8.69
N LEU A 17 21.53 22.05 -9.08
CA LEU A 17 20.08 22.12 -8.94
C LEU A 17 19.32 21.05 -9.74
N PRO A 18 19.66 20.83 -11.00
CA PRO A 18 18.96 19.81 -11.76
C PRO A 18 19.08 18.42 -11.16
N ALA A 19 20.19 18.14 -10.51
CA ALA A 19 20.37 16.81 -9.91
C ALA A 19 19.33 16.56 -8.84
N GLY A 20 19.00 17.56 -8.06
CA GLY A 20 17.98 17.42 -7.04
C GLY A 20 16.64 17.17 -7.63
N CYS A 21 16.30 17.84 -8.72
CA CYS A 21 15.02 17.65 -9.36
C CYS A 21 14.90 16.24 -9.92
N GLN A 22 15.97 15.73 -10.50
CA GLN A 22 15.93 14.37 -11.02
C GLN A 22 15.69 13.36 -9.93
N PHE A 23 16.28 13.60 -8.79
CA PHE A 23 16.10 12.71 -7.67
C PHE A 23 14.62 12.57 -7.29
N ILE A 24 13.91 13.68 -7.28
CA ILE A 24 12.49 13.67 -6.96
C ILE A 24 11.72 12.87 -7.99
N ARG A 25 12.08 12.98 -9.24
CA ARG A 25 11.38 12.27 -10.30
C ARG A 25 11.52 10.77 -10.18
N ILE A 26 12.66 10.30 -9.70
CA ILE A 26 12.88 8.87 -9.56
C ILE A 26 11.89 8.26 -8.58
N GLU A 27 11.50 9.01 -7.57
CA GLU A 27 10.54 8.51 -6.60
C GLU A 27 9.18 8.24 -7.20
N GLU A 28 8.85 8.94 -8.25
CA GLU A 28 7.58 8.74 -8.92
C GLU A 28 7.67 7.73 -10.05
N GLY A 29 8.76 6.96 -10.05
CA GLY A 29 9.06 6.08 -11.14
C GLY A 29 7.95 5.12 -11.49
N GLU A 30 8.20 4.43 -12.55
CA GLU A 30 7.22 3.54 -13.15
C GLU A 30 6.84 2.41 -12.22
N ARG A 31 5.57 2.04 -12.26
CA ARG A 31 5.06 0.90 -11.55
C ARG A 31 4.66 -0.17 -12.54
N THR A 32 4.99 -1.40 -12.19
CA THR A 32 4.58 -2.54 -13.00
C THR A 32 3.68 -3.43 -12.15
N PRO A 33 2.75 -4.13 -12.79
CA PRO A 33 1.88 -5.02 -12.02
C PRO A 33 2.68 -6.09 -11.30
N LEU A 34 2.24 -6.41 -10.11
CA LEU A 34 2.86 -7.43 -9.30
C LEU A 34 1.85 -8.53 -9.04
N GLU A 35 2.29 -9.76 -9.23
CA GLU A 35 1.42 -10.90 -9.00
C GLU A 35 1.02 -11.02 -7.54
N TYR A 36 -0.24 -11.32 -7.30
CA TYR A 36 -0.74 -11.47 -5.95
C TYR A 36 -1.87 -12.47 -5.92
N THR A 37 -2.18 -12.95 -4.72
CA THR A 37 -3.30 -13.84 -4.50
C THR A 37 -4.10 -13.29 -3.34
N ILE A 38 -5.42 -13.30 -3.47
CA ILE A 38 -6.30 -12.99 -2.34
C ILE A 38 -6.42 -14.27 -1.53
N VAL A 39 -6.05 -14.20 -0.26
CA VAL A 39 -5.99 -15.38 0.59
C VAL A 39 -7.38 -15.66 1.15
N LYS A 40 -7.85 -16.87 0.96
CA LYS A 40 -9.14 -17.27 1.52
C LYS A 40 -9.03 -17.36 3.03
N GLN A 41 -10.15 -17.09 3.69
CA GLN A 41 -10.14 -17.02 5.14
C GLN A 41 -9.58 -18.28 5.78
N GLU A 42 -9.95 -19.43 5.25
CA GLU A 42 -9.50 -20.69 5.84
C GLU A 42 -8.03 -20.97 5.58
N GLU A 43 -7.39 -20.19 4.71
CA GLU A 43 -5.99 -20.36 4.38
C GLU A 43 -5.10 -19.31 5.03
N ILE A 44 -5.67 -18.43 5.82
CA ILE A 44 -4.89 -17.40 6.50
C ILE A 44 -4.13 -18.05 7.65
N PRO A 45 -2.80 -17.85 7.74
CA PRO A 45 -2.04 -18.39 8.87
C PRO A 45 -2.61 -17.93 10.20
N GLU A 46 -2.52 -18.79 11.19
CA GLU A 46 -3.16 -18.53 12.47
C GLU A 46 -2.66 -17.25 13.12
N GLU A 47 -1.35 -17.02 13.06
CA GLU A 47 -0.81 -15.83 13.70
C GLU A 47 -1.31 -14.56 13.04
N ILE A 48 -1.59 -14.60 11.73
CA ILE A 48 -2.15 -13.45 11.05
C ILE A 48 -3.61 -13.26 11.44
N SER A 49 -4.35 -14.37 11.53
CA SER A 49 -5.73 -14.29 11.99
C SER A 49 -5.84 -13.65 13.36
N GLU A 50 -4.95 -14.03 14.25
CA GLU A 50 -4.98 -13.47 15.60
C GLU A 50 -4.70 -11.98 15.61
N LEU A 51 -3.73 -11.55 14.80
CA LEU A 51 -3.43 -10.13 14.69
C LEU A 51 -4.63 -9.37 14.15
N MET A 52 -5.30 -9.93 13.17
CA MET A 52 -6.46 -9.26 12.59
C MET A 52 -7.60 -9.16 13.60
N GLU A 53 -7.81 -10.19 14.41
CA GLU A 53 -8.84 -10.14 15.45
C GLU A 53 -8.58 -9.01 16.43
N GLN A 54 -7.33 -8.78 16.74
CA GLN A 54 -6.99 -7.73 17.68
C GLN A 54 -7.18 -6.34 17.11
N LYS A 55 -7.10 -6.21 15.79
CA LYS A 55 -7.08 -4.89 15.15
C LYS A 55 -8.33 -4.55 14.36
N LYS A 56 -9.24 -5.49 14.19
CA LYS A 56 -10.31 -5.36 13.21
C LYS A 56 -11.29 -4.23 13.49
N LYS A 57 -11.40 -3.79 14.73
CA LYS A 57 -12.36 -2.75 15.07
C LYS A 57 -11.96 -1.38 14.54
N LYS A 58 -10.69 -1.19 14.25
CA LYS A 58 -10.21 0.07 13.68
C LYS A 58 -9.62 -0.18 12.31
N VAL A 59 -9.53 0.89 11.53
CA VAL A 59 -8.83 0.81 10.27
C VAL A 59 -7.39 0.43 10.54
N PHE A 60 -6.88 -0.54 9.81
CA PHE A 60 -5.49 -0.93 9.98
C PHE A 60 -4.92 -1.44 8.66
N GLN A 61 -3.61 -1.41 8.59
CA GLN A 61 -2.88 -2.00 7.48
C GLN A 61 -1.55 -2.47 8.01
N MET A 62 -1.15 -3.66 7.62
CA MET A 62 0.11 -4.22 8.08
C MET A 62 0.60 -5.27 7.12
N THR A 63 1.85 -5.63 7.28
CA THR A 63 2.46 -6.68 6.48
C THR A 63 3.12 -7.68 7.41
N TYR A 64 3.32 -8.88 6.89
CA TYR A 64 3.90 -9.95 7.69
C TYR A 64 4.59 -10.92 6.74
N GLN A 65 5.85 -11.20 7.00
CA GLN A 65 6.60 -12.08 6.09
C GLN A 65 6.82 -13.43 6.73
N VAL A 66 6.49 -14.48 6.00
CA VAL A 66 6.69 -15.85 6.44
C VAL A 66 7.42 -16.57 5.31
N GLY A 67 8.67 -16.90 5.56
CA GLY A 67 9.47 -17.57 4.54
C GLY A 67 9.57 -16.72 3.28
N ASP A 68 9.13 -17.27 2.18
CA ASP A 68 9.24 -16.58 0.89
C ASP A 68 7.92 -15.92 0.48
N ILE A 69 7.01 -15.71 1.44
CA ILE A 69 5.73 -15.06 1.17
C ILE A 69 5.60 -13.82 2.03
N ARG A 70 5.14 -12.75 1.41
CA ARG A 70 4.82 -11.53 2.12
C ARG A 70 3.32 -11.35 2.12
N TYR A 71 2.74 -11.25 3.31
CA TYR A 71 1.30 -11.03 3.46
C TYR A 71 1.01 -9.55 3.63
N LEU A 72 -0.02 -9.07 2.95
CA LEU A 72 -0.48 -7.68 3.07
C LEU A 72 -1.89 -7.73 3.63
N MET A 73 -2.13 -6.97 4.68
CA MET A 73 -3.43 -6.99 5.35
C MET A 73 -4.00 -5.60 5.40
N LYS A 74 -5.28 -5.48 5.07
CA LYS A 74 -5.99 -4.21 5.14
C LYS A 74 -7.34 -4.43 5.78
N GLY A 75 -7.63 -3.65 6.83
CA GLY A 75 -8.92 -3.67 7.48
C GLY A 75 -9.53 -2.30 7.47
N TYR A 76 -10.85 -2.26 7.34
CA TYR A 76 -11.56 -0.99 7.22
C TYR A 76 -12.31 -0.62 8.48
N GLY A 77 -12.07 -1.35 9.58
CA GLY A 77 -12.69 -1.03 10.83
C GLY A 77 -14.13 -1.50 10.90
N GLU A 78 -14.76 -1.18 12.00
CA GLU A 78 -16.12 -1.63 12.25
C GLU A 78 -17.10 -0.86 11.37
N GLN A 79 -17.96 -1.61 10.69
CA GLN A 79 -19.06 -1.05 9.93
C GLN A 79 -20.35 -1.41 10.63
N LEU A 80 -21.35 -0.55 10.51
CA LEU A 80 -22.59 -0.74 11.26
C LEU A 80 -23.40 -1.92 10.77
N THR A 81 -23.19 -2.33 9.52
CA THR A 81 -23.97 -3.43 8.94
C THR A 81 -23.05 -4.36 8.20
N GLY A 82 -23.59 -5.49 7.77
CA GLY A 82 -22.87 -6.41 6.91
C GLY A 82 -23.02 -6.05 5.43
N GLY A 83 -22.56 -6.95 4.58
CA GLY A 83 -22.69 -6.79 3.15
C GLY A 83 -21.59 -6.00 2.48
N TYR A 84 -20.58 -5.60 3.22
CA TYR A 84 -19.44 -4.90 2.63
C TYR A 84 -18.49 -5.87 1.96
N SER A 85 -17.83 -5.39 0.91
CA SER A 85 -16.78 -6.16 0.25
C SER A 85 -15.60 -5.24 -0.03
N ILE A 86 -14.47 -5.85 -0.35
CA ILE A 86 -13.25 -5.10 -0.63
C ILE A 86 -12.77 -5.48 -2.02
N GLN A 87 -12.52 -4.46 -2.82
CA GLN A 87 -12.00 -4.65 -4.17
C GLN A 87 -10.54 -4.26 -4.20
N VAL A 88 -9.72 -5.12 -4.79
CA VAL A 88 -8.31 -4.80 -5.01
C VAL A 88 -8.21 -4.04 -6.31
N GLU A 89 -7.72 -2.82 -6.24
CA GLU A 89 -7.63 -1.96 -7.42
C GLU A 89 -6.25 -1.98 -8.05
N GLU A 90 -5.22 -2.16 -7.23
CA GLU A 90 -3.87 -2.15 -7.76
C GLU A 90 -2.93 -2.89 -6.81
N VAL A 91 -2.13 -3.78 -7.36
CA VAL A 91 -0.95 -4.31 -6.67
C VAL A 91 0.17 -4.20 -7.68
N SER A 92 1.16 -3.37 -7.35
CA SER A 92 2.22 -3.05 -8.29
C SER A 92 3.50 -2.80 -7.54
N GLU A 93 4.57 -2.64 -8.26
CA GLU A 93 5.84 -2.33 -7.64
C GLU A 93 6.65 -1.40 -8.52
N SER A 94 7.46 -0.59 -7.88
CA SER A 94 8.47 0.20 -8.53
C SER A 94 9.83 -0.31 -8.07
N GLU A 95 10.87 0.40 -8.43
CA GLU A 95 12.18 0.06 -7.96
C GLU A 95 12.27 0.10 -6.44
N ASN A 96 11.51 0.98 -5.82
CA ASN A 96 11.69 1.30 -4.41
C ASN A 96 10.58 0.85 -3.50
N ALA A 97 9.44 0.42 -4.02
CA ALA A 97 8.30 0.14 -3.16
C ALA A 97 7.30 -0.77 -3.84
N VAL A 98 6.46 -1.38 -3.02
CA VAL A 98 5.30 -2.13 -3.48
C VAL A 98 4.07 -1.29 -3.13
N PHE A 99 3.11 -1.23 -4.05
CA PHE A 99 1.91 -0.43 -3.87
C PHE A 99 0.69 -1.34 -3.84
N CYS A 100 -0.17 -1.09 -2.87
CA CYS A 100 -1.39 -1.87 -2.73
C CYS A 100 -2.54 -0.89 -2.55
N LYS A 101 -3.52 -0.98 -3.43
CA LYS A 101 -4.67 -0.10 -3.37
C LYS A 101 -5.94 -0.93 -3.35
N THR A 102 -6.75 -0.70 -2.34
CA THR A 102 -8.04 -1.38 -2.20
C THR A 102 -9.14 -0.37 -2.04
N ARG A 103 -10.36 -0.83 -2.18
CA ARG A 103 -11.51 0.03 -2.02
C ARG A 103 -12.63 -0.75 -1.32
N LEU A 104 -13.23 -0.11 -0.34
CA LEU A 104 -14.36 -0.68 0.36
C LEU A 104 -15.63 -0.40 -0.43
N ILE A 105 -16.43 -1.44 -0.65
CA ILE A 105 -17.67 -1.32 -1.39
C ILE A 105 -18.81 -1.62 -0.42
N GLY A 106 -19.74 -0.67 -0.33
CA GLY A 106 -20.87 -0.83 0.57
C GLY A 106 -21.85 -1.88 0.08
N PRO A 107 -22.75 -2.29 0.95
CA PRO A 107 -23.74 -3.32 0.59
C PRO A 107 -24.81 -2.79 -0.33
N GLU A 108 -25.38 -3.69 -1.12
CA GLU A 108 -26.59 -3.39 -1.82
C GLU A 108 -27.74 -3.53 -0.84
N LYS A 109 -28.87 -2.92 -1.18
CA LYS A 109 -30.00 -2.92 -0.26
C LYS A 109 -30.37 -4.30 0.22
N ALA A 110 -30.30 -5.28 -0.67
CA ALA A 110 -30.70 -6.64 -0.33
C ALA A 110 -29.73 -7.30 0.64
N ASP A 111 -28.50 -6.78 0.71
CA ASP A 111 -27.44 -7.43 1.48
C ASP A 111 -27.16 -6.76 2.82
N VAL A 112 -27.91 -5.73 3.14
CA VAL A 112 -27.69 -5.02 4.40
C VAL A 112 -28.14 -5.89 5.56
N GLY A 113 -27.21 -6.21 6.44
CA GLY A 113 -27.52 -6.91 7.66
C GLY A 113 -27.76 -5.94 8.79
N SER A 114 -28.15 -6.51 9.94
CA SER A 114 -28.39 -5.69 11.13
C SER A 114 -27.27 -5.73 12.12
N GLU A 115 -26.23 -6.51 11.85
CA GLU A 115 -25.12 -6.66 12.78
C GLU A 115 -23.87 -6.01 12.21
N PRO A 116 -22.99 -5.55 13.10
CA PRO A 116 -21.75 -4.94 12.62
C PRO A 116 -20.89 -5.95 11.89
N SER A 117 -20.02 -5.43 11.05
CA SER A 117 -19.06 -6.25 10.35
C SER A 117 -17.70 -5.59 10.40
N TYR A 118 -16.68 -6.37 10.05
CA TYR A 118 -15.29 -5.92 10.16
C TYR A 118 -14.55 -6.32 8.88
N PRO A 119 -14.77 -5.58 7.78
CA PRO A 119 -14.18 -5.99 6.50
C PRO A 119 -12.66 -5.96 6.54
N CYS A 120 -12.07 -7.07 6.18
CA CYS A 120 -10.62 -7.21 6.11
C CYS A 120 -10.27 -8.03 4.88
N ILE A 121 -9.08 -7.80 4.35
CA ILE A 121 -8.60 -8.57 3.22
C ILE A 121 -7.13 -8.91 3.47
N VAL A 122 -6.74 -10.09 3.04
CA VAL A 122 -5.36 -10.55 3.13
C VAL A 122 -4.91 -10.93 1.72
N LEU A 123 -3.80 -10.35 1.31
CA LEU A 123 -3.17 -10.69 0.04
C LEU A 123 -1.83 -11.30 0.32
N LYS A 124 -1.36 -12.14 -0.61
CA LYS A 124 0.01 -12.62 -0.52
C LYS A 124 0.75 -12.33 -1.83
N ILE A 125 2.00 -11.93 -1.67
CA ILE A 125 2.91 -11.68 -2.77
C ILE A 125 4.21 -12.42 -2.46
N ARG A 126 5.12 -12.45 -3.42
CA ARG A 126 6.43 -13.01 -3.14
C ARG A 126 7.15 -12.16 -2.11
N GLU A 127 8.14 -12.74 -1.46
CA GLU A 127 8.90 -12.01 -0.47
C GLU A 127 9.56 -10.79 -1.10
N THR A 128 9.71 -9.75 -0.31
CA THR A 128 10.36 -8.53 -0.77
C THR A 128 10.79 -7.74 0.45
N GLU A 129 11.90 -7.04 0.30
CA GLU A 129 12.34 -6.11 1.34
C GLU A 129 11.88 -4.69 1.06
N LYS A 130 11.19 -4.49 -0.06
CA LYS A 130 10.68 -3.15 -0.36
C LYS A 130 9.59 -2.78 0.62
N PRO A 131 9.51 -1.49 0.96
CA PRO A 131 8.38 -1.05 1.79
C PRO A 131 7.07 -1.20 1.03
N ILE A 132 6.02 -1.40 1.81
CA ILE A 132 4.68 -1.55 1.26
C ILE A 132 3.93 -0.26 1.48
N GLU A 133 3.43 0.32 0.40
CA GLU A 133 2.65 1.54 0.45
C GLU A 133 1.19 1.20 0.18
N PHE A 134 0.34 1.44 1.17
CA PHE A 134 -1.09 1.25 1.00
C PHE A 134 -1.70 2.55 0.52
N LEU A 135 -2.32 2.51 -0.64
CA LEU A 135 -2.86 3.70 -1.28
C LEU A 135 -4.37 3.77 -1.15
N GLY A 136 -4.90 4.91 -1.46
CA GLY A 136 -6.33 5.10 -1.59
C GLY A 136 -7.10 5.14 -0.32
N PHE A 137 -6.58 5.72 0.77
CA PHE A 137 -7.06 5.66 1.96
C PHE A 137 -7.83 6.58 2.51
N ILE A 138 -8.38 6.74 3.09
CA ILE A 138 -8.91 7.44 3.55
C ILE A 138 -9.73 7.74 4.23
N ILE A 139 -10.11 7.94 4.56
CA ILE A 139 -10.71 8.24 5.17
C ILE A 139 -11.53 8.79 5.60
N LYS A 140 -12.06 8.93 5.89
CA LYS A 140 -12.74 9.50 6.48
C LYS A 140 -13.37 9.29 6.92
#